data_e6086c412830a9f2b24dec8b3f586543
#
_entry.id   e6086c412830a9f2b24dec8b3f586543
#
_cell.length_a   1.000
_cell.length_b   1.000
_cell.length_c   1.000
_cell.angle_alpha   90.00
_cell.angle_beta   90.00
_cell.angle_gamma   90.00
#
_symmetry.space_group_name_H-M   'P 1'
#
loop_
_entity.id
_entity.type
_entity.pdbx_description
1 polymer ?
#
loop_
_entity_poly.entity_id
_entity_poly.type
_entity_poly.pdbx_seq_one_letter_code
_entity_poly.pdbx_strand_id
1 'polypeptide(L)'
;GDVYKRQAYEQEIEAKAKALLEEVGSTPIAIDYTATPRPLGLAKFLLTHGFKVYAVYLDTILPGEKEAFEFLQKEYPDLELRSAMHFKRGLLPRDDSKKFGKVLAIGQMAAYFTDTKYFVNLIENSGLYGYVGLSKILDWIGESNAAENPKMREIIQIKAWGCHG
;
A
#
# COMPACT_ATOMS: atom_id res chain seq x y z
N GLY A 1 27.55 -7.94 -16.38
CA GLY A 1 26.46 -8.78 -16.75
C GLY A 1 25.21 -8.55 -15.91
N ASP A 2 24.26 -9.43 -16.06
CA ASP A 2 22.96 -9.31 -15.38
C ASP A 2 23.07 -9.38 -13.87
N VAL A 3 24.09 -10.08 -13.36
CA VAL A 3 24.32 -10.19 -11.90
C VAL A 3 24.68 -8.81 -11.33
N TYR A 4 25.52 -8.04 -12.00
CA TYR A 4 25.91 -6.72 -11.55
C TYR A 4 24.76 -5.74 -11.64
N LYS A 5 23.94 -5.82 -12.67
CA LYS A 5 22.76 -4.96 -12.82
C LYS A 5 21.74 -5.24 -11.72
N ARG A 6 21.56 -6.52 -11.38
CA ARG A 6 20.63 -6.91 -10.32
C ARG A 6 21.11 -6.41 -8.97
N GLN A 7 22.41 -6.56 -8.68
CA GLN A 7 22.99 -6.08 -7.43
C GLN A 7 22.90 -4.57 -7.32
N ALA A 8 23.17 -3.85 -8.41
CA ALA A 8 23.06 -2.40 -8.43
C ALA A 8 21.61 -1.95 -8.17
N TYR A 9 20.64 -2.64 -8.77
CA TYR A 9 19.22 -2.35 -8.56
C TYR A 9 18.80 -2.63 -7.12
N GLU A 10 19.22 -3.76 -6.56
CA GLU A 10 18.92 -4.10 -5.17
C GLU A 10 19.51 -3.08 -4.20
N GLN A 11 20.73 -2.62 -4.46
CA GLN A 11 21.36 -1.58 -3.65
C GLN A 11 20.60 -0.25 -3.75
N GLU A 12 20.12 0.08 -4.94
CA GLU A 12 19.29 1.27 -5.14
C GLU A 12 18.00 1.19 -4.32
N ILE A 13 17.32 0.04 -4.36
CA ILE A 13 16.09 -0.19 -3.60
C ILE A 13 16.36 -0.07 -2.10
N GLU A 14 17.43 -0.70 -1.61
CA GLU A 14 17.79 -0.61 -0.19
C GLU A 14 18.07 0.82 0.24
N ALA A 15 18.80 1.58 -0.56
CA ALA A 15 19.11 2.97 -0.27
C ALA A 15 17.84 3.84 -0.27
N LYS A 16 16.96 3.63 -1.25
CA LYS A 16 15.68 4.35 -1.31
C LYS A 16 14.79 4.02 -0.13
N ALA A 17 14.69 2.75 0.24
CA ALA A 17 13.89 2.33 1.38
C ALA A 17 14.39 2.95 2.69
N LYS A 18 15.70 2.99 2.88
CA LYS A 18 16.30 3.57 4.06
C LYS A 18 16.01 5.07 4.16
N ALA A 19 16.20 5.79 3.06
CA ALA A 19 15.92 7.23 3.01
C ALA A 19 14.43 7.51 3.22
N LEU A 20 13.57 6.71 2.60
CA LEU A 20 12.12 6.84 2.73
C LEU A 20 11.67 6.59 4.18
N LEU A 21 12.27 5.61 4.84
CA LEU A 21 11.93 5.30 6.23
C LEU A 21 12.21 6.49 7.15
N GLU A 22 13.26 7.26 6.90
CA GLU A 22 13.56 8.45 7.67
C GLU A 22 12.46 9.50 7.51
N GLU A 23 11.84 9.60 6.33
CA GLU A 23 10.75 10.54 6.08
C GLU A 23 9.41 10.05 6.64
N VAL A 24 9.07 8.80 6.37
CA VAL A 24 7.79 8.20 6.76
C VAL A 24 7.75 7.86 8.24
N GLY A 25 8.88 7.37 8.75
CA GLY A 25 8.99 7.01 10.17
C GLY A 25 7.98 5.97 10.60
N SER A 26 7.27 6.27 11.68
CA SER A 26 6.27 5.37 12.27
C SER A 26 4.86 5.59 11.73
N THR A 27 4.69 6.38 10.68
CA THR A 27 3.37 6.60 10.08
C THR A 27 2.74 5.27 9.66
N PRO A 28 1.53 4.95 10.14
CA PRO A 28 0.85 3.71 9.76
C PRO A 28 0.54 3.67 8.26
N ILE A 29 0.75 2.50 7.66
CA ILE A 29 0.56 2.28 6.22
C ILE A 29 -0.50 1.21 6.02
N ALA A 30 -1.46 1.48 5.12
CA ALA A 30 -2.45 0.52 4.65
C ALA A 30 -2.26 0.31 3.15
N ILE A 31 -2.39 -0.93 2.71
CA ILE A 31 -2.19 -1.32 1.31
C ILE A 31 -3.44 -2.01 0.82
N ASP A 32 -3.78 -1.84 -0.47
CA ASP A 32 -4.87 -2.62 -1.06
C ASP A 32 -4.45 -3.32 -2.36
N TYR A 33 -5.28 -4.28 -2.77
CA TYR A 33 -5.00 -5.12 -3.94
C TYR A 33 -5.15 -4.37 -5.27
N THR A 34 -5.77 -3.19 -5.28
CA THR A 34 -5.90 -2.40 -6.51
C THR A 34 -4.61 -1.67 -6.86
N ALA A 35 -3.74 -1.47 -5.87
CA ALA A 35 -2.48 -0.75 -6.07
C ALA A 35 -1.41 -1.62 -6.72
N THR A 36 -1.43 -2.92 -6.45
CA THR A 36 -0.43 -3.85 -6.94
C THR A 36 -1.02 -5.26 -6.98
N PRO A 37 -0.61 -6.10 -7.95
CA PRO A 37 -1.05 -7.50 -7.96
C PRO A 37 -0.45 -8.33 -6.82
N ARG A 38 0.52 -7.78 -6.10
CA ARG A 38 1.18 -8.46 -4.98
C ARG A 38 1.18 -7.61 -3.72
N PRO A 39 -0.01 -7.32 -3.16
CA PRO A 39 -0.09 -6.48 -1.96
C PRO A 39 0.58 -7.10 -0.73
N LEU A 40 0.54 -8.42 -0.58
CA LEU A 40 1.22 -9.11 0.53
C LEU A 40 2.74 -9.08 0.35
N GLY A 41 3.23 -9.23 -0.88
CA GLY A 41 4.66 -9.09 -1.17
C GLY A 41 5.17 -7.69 -0.85
N LEU A 42 4.39 -6.67 -1.20
CA LEU A 42 4.73 -5.29 -0.87
C LEU A 42 4.71 -5.06 0.64
N ALA A 43 3.71 -5.58 1.34
CA ALA A 43 3.64 -5.50 2.81
C ALA A 43 4.85 -6.15 3.46
N LYS A 44 5.24 -7.33 2.99
CA LYS A 44 6.42 -8.03 3.48
C LYS A 44 7.68 -7.19 3.30
N PHE A 45 7.86 -6.63 2.10
CA PHE A 45 9.01 -5.77 1.83
C PHE A 45 9.05 -4.58 2.79
N LEU A 46 7.95 -3.86 2.92
CA LEU A 46 7.90 -2.67 3.76
C LEU A 46 8.10 -3.01 5.23
N LEU A 47 7.45 -4.05 5.74
CA LEU A 47 7.59 -4.47 7.14
C LEU A 47 9.02 -4.91 7.46
N THR A 48 9.65 -5.68 6.57
CA THR A 48 11.03 -6.12 6.80
C THR A 48 12.05 -4.99 6.69
N HIS A 49 11.66 -3.86 6.10
CA HIS A 49 12.48 -2.66 6.01
C HIS A 49 12.14 -1.62 7.09
N GLY A 50 11.32 -1.97 8.06
CA GLY A 50 11.06 -1.13 9.22
C GLY A 50 9.82 -0.25 9.16
N PHE A 51 9.08 -0.28 8.04
CA PHE A 51 7.84 0.49 7.93
C PHE A 51 6.72 -0.14 8.75
N LYS A 52 5.73 0.65 9.13
CA LYS A 52 4.62 0.23 9.98
C LYS A 52 3.35 -0.04 9.16
N VAL A 53 3.36 -1.12 8.40
CA VAL A 53 2.16 -1.57 7.69
C VAL A 53 1.26 -2.27 8.69
N TYR A 54 0.02 -1.79 8.84
CA TYR A 54 -0.91 -2.34 9.83
C TYR A 54 -2.11 -3.07 9.20
N ALA A 55 -2.42 -2.81 7.93
CA ALA A 55 -3.58 -3.41 7.27
C ALA A 55 -3.31 -3.61 5.79
N VAL A 56 -3.82 -4.73 5.25
CA VAL A 56 -3.84 -5.01 3.83
C VAL A 56 -5.26 -5.42 3.44
N TYR A 57 -5.84 -4.73 2.46
CA TYR A 57 -7.17 -5.02 1.94
C TYR A 57 -7.05 -5.97 0.76
N LEU A 58 -7.67 -7.13 0.87
CA LEU A 58 -7.59 -8.22 -0.09
C LEU A 58 -8.97 -8.70 -0.52
N ASP A 59 -9.05 -9.16 -1.76
CA ASP A 59 -10.21 -9.92 -2.24
C ASP A 59 -9.94 -11.41 -2.05
N THR A 60 -8.78 -11.87 -2.45
CA THR A 60 -8.34 -13.25 -2.31
C THR A 60 -6.82 -13.31 -2.24
N ILE A 61 -6.30 -14.43 -1.76
CA ILE A 61 -4.86 -14.68 -1.71
C ILE A 61 -4.48 -15.51 -2.93
N LEU A 62 -3.77 -14.87 -3.87
CA LEU A 62 -3.32 -15.54 -5.08
C LEU A 62 -2.20 -16.55 -4.78
N PRO A 63 -2.06 -17.62 -5.60
CA PRO A 63 -1.00 -18.61 -5.36
C PRO A 63 0.41 -18.02 -5.28
N GLY A 64 0.70 -16.99 -6.06
CA GLY A 64 2.00 -16.32 -6.02
C GLY A 64 2.25 -15.49 -4.76
N GLU A 65 1.22 -15.30 -3.94
CA GLU A 65 1.31 -14.56 -2.67
C GLU A 65 1.31 -15.46 -1.44
N LYS A 66 1.18 -16.75 -1.63
CA LYS A 66 1.06 -17.70 -0.51
C LYS A 66 2.27 -17.67 0.42
N GLU A 67 3.46 -17.61 -0.14
CA GLU A 67 4.70 -17.55 0.64
C GLU A 67 4.76 -16.27 1.49
N ALA A 68 4.44 -15.13 0.90
CA ALA A 68 4.38 -13.87 1.62
C ALA A 68 3.32 -13.90 2.72
N PHE A 69 2.16 -14.48 2.44
CA PHE A 69 1.08 -14.64 3.42
C PHE A 69 1.54 -15.46 4.63
N GLU A 70 2.15 -16.61 4.40
CA GLU A 70 2.63 -17.47 5.49
C GLU A 70 3.71 -16.78 6.32
N PHE A 71 4.63 -16.09 5.66
CA PHE A 71 5.66 -15.31 6.34
C PHE A 71 5.04 -14.23 7.23
N LEU A 72 4.08 -13.48 6.70
CA LEU A 72 3.45 -12.39 7.44
C LEU A 72 2.65 -12.88 8.64
N GLN A 73 1.94 -14.01 8.49
CA GLN A 73 1.21 -14.60 9.60
C GLN A 73 2.14 -15.00 10.75
N LYS A 74 3.31 -15.50 10.42
CA LYS A 74 4.28 -15.96 11.41
C LYS A 74 5.04 -14.80 12.05
N GLU A 75 5.56 -13.89 11.26
CA GLU A 75 6.49 -12.87 11.72
C GLU A 75 5.79 -11.56 12.12
N TYR A 76 4.61 -11.30 11.55
CA TYR A 76 3.86 -10.07 11.80
C TYR A 76 2.39 -10.38 12.09
N PRO A 77 2.11 -11.07 13.22
CA PRO A 77 0.75 -11.53 13.52
C PRO A 77 -0.25 -10.40 13.79
N ASP A 78 0.24 -9.20 14.08
CA ASP A 78 -0.62 -8.04 14.33
C ASP A 78 -1.11 -7.38 13.05
N LEU A 79 -0.54 -7.76 11.90
CA LEU A 79 -1.00 -7.24 10.61
C LEU A 79 -2.43 -7.70 10.35
N GLU A 80 -3.33 -6.74 10.10
CA GLU A 80 -4.71 -7.05 9.80
C GLU A 80 -4.90 -7.30 8.31
N LEU A 81 -5.49 -8.43 7.96
CA LEU A 81 -5.94 -8.69 6.60
C LEU A 81 -7.43 -8.38 6.54
N ARG A 82 -7.78 -7.34 5.81
CA ARG A 82 -9.15 -6.83 5.75
C ARG A 82 -9.81 -7.23 4.43
N SER A 83 -11.06 -7.67 4.51
CA SER A 83 -11.78 -8.12 3.32
C SER A 83 -12.30 -6.95 2.49
N ALA A 84 -11.99 -6.97 1.20
CA ALA A 84 -12.54 -6.01 0.24
C ALA A 84 -14.03 -6.26 -0.02
N MET A 85 -14.54 -7.41 0.34
CA MET A 85 -15.97 -7.74 0.17
C MET A 85 -16.88 -6.80 0.95
N HIS A 86 -16.42 -6.32 2.11
CA HIS A 86 -17.18 -5.37 2.91
C HIS A 86 -17.39 -4.04 2.17
N PHE A 87 -16.45 -3.65 1.34
CA PHE A 87 -16.58 -2.46 0.51
C PHE A 87 -17.76 -2.59 -0.46
N LYS A 88 -17.92 -3.75 -1.09
CA LYS A 88 -19.00 -4.01 -2.04
C LYS A 88 -20.38 -3.99 -1.38
N ARG A 89 -20.44 -4.17 -0.08
CA ARG A 89 -21.70 -4.14 0.69
C ARG A 89 -22.04 -2.75 1.23
N GLY A 90 -21.27 -1.73 0.85
CA GLY A 90 -21.55 -0.35 1.25
C GLY A 90 -21.29 -0.04 2.71
N LEU A 91 -20.42 -0.81 3.38
CA LEU A 91 -20.05 -0.50 4.76
C LEU A 91 -19.28 0.81 4.83
N LEU A 92 -19.49 1.55 5.91
CA LEU A 92 -18.81 2.82 6.14
C LEU A 92 -17.31 2.60 6.29
N PRO A 93 -16.48 3.55 5.81
CA PRO A 93 -15.06 3.50 6.03
C PRO A 93 -14.71 3.45 7.52
N ARG A 94 -13.65 2.78 7.86
CA ARG A 94 -13.10 2.84 9.20
C ARG A 94 -12.38 4.18 9.38
N ASP A 95 -12.46 4.71 10.56
CA ASP A 95 -11.91 6.03 10.87
C ASP A 95 -10.45 5.93 11.35
N ASP A 96 -9.64 5.16 10.64
CA ASP A 96 -8.25 4.88 11.02
C ASP A 96 -7.38 6.14 11.01
N SER A 97 -7.59 7.00 10.00
CA SER A 97 -6.84 8.24 9.89
C SER A 97 -7.02 9.13 11.12
N LYS A 98 -8.24 9.17 11.64
CA LYS A 98 -8.56 9.93 12.85
C LYS A 98 -7.94 9.28 14.09
N LYS A 99 -8.02 7.94 14.16
CA LYS A 99 -7.48 7.18 15.27
C LYS A 99 -5.96 7.31 15.38
N PHE A 100 -5.25 7.23 14.28
CA PHE A 100 -3.79 7.29 14.25
C PHE A 100 -3.21 8.70 14.04
N GLY A 101 -4.05 9.67 13.70
CA GLY A 101 -3.62 11.03 13.37
C GLY A 101 -3.22 11.21 11.91
N LYS A 102 -2.55 10.22 11.32
CA LYS A 102 -2.17 10.20 9.91
C LYS A 102 -2.01 8.75 9.48
N VAL A 103 -2.55 8.43 8.32
CA VAL A 103 -2.37 7.13 7.67
C VAL A 103 -1.91 7.38 6.24
N LEU A 104 -0.93 6.63 5.80
CA LEU A 104 -0.48 6.62 4.41
C LEU A 104 -1.08 5.40 3.73
N ALA A 105 -1.90 5.62 2.71
CA ALA A 105 -2.55 4.53 2.00
C ALA A 105 -1.86 4.27 0.66
N ILE A 106 -1.68 3.01 0.33
CA ILE A 106 -1.18 2.58 -0.97
C ILE A 106 -2.35 1.93 -1.70
N GLY A 107 -3.04 2.73 -2.51
CA GLY A 107 -4.21 2.34 -3.26
C GLY A 107 -5.44 3.17 -2.91
N GLN A 108 -6.38 3.23 -3.84
CA GLN A 108 -7.61 4.02 -3.68
C GLN A 108 -8.55 3.42 -2.62
N MET A 109 -8.64 2.11 -2.58
CA MET A 109 -9.51 1.42 -1.63
C MET A 109 -9.01 1.61 -0.21
N ALA A 110 -7.70 1.46 0.00
CA ALA A 110 -7.11 1.72 1.31
C ALA A 110 -7.32 3.17 1.73
N ALA A 111 -7.19 4.12 0.79
CA ALA A 111 -7.43 5.53 1.08
C ALA A 111 -8.88 5.78 1.52
N TYR A 112 -9.82 5.17 0.82
CA TYR A 112 -11.24 5.31 1.15
C TYR A 112 -11.58 4.74 2.53
N PHE A 113 -11.14 3.50 2.79
CA PHE A 113 -11.46 2.82 4.05
C PHE A 113 -10.78 3.44 5.27
N THR A 114 -9.62 4.05 5.10
CA THR A 114 -8.89 4.69 6.20
C THR A 114 -9.18 6.18 6.32
N ASP A 115 -9.93 6.72 5.37
CA ASP A 115 -10.29 8.14 5.30
C ASP A 115 -9.05 9.06 5.33
N THR A 116 -8.01 8.67 4.60
CA THR A 116 -6.79 9.46 4.52
C THR A 116 -6.70 10.21 3.20
N LYS A 117 -6.09 11.39 3.24
CA LYS A 117 -5.77 12.19 2.04
C LYS A 117 -4.34 11.93 1.54
N TYR A 118 -3.56 11.18 2.30
CA TYR A 118 -2.19 10.83 1.95
C TYR A 118 -2.21 9.45 1.31
N PHE A 119 -2.24 9.38 -0.02
CA PHE A 119 -2.32 8.09 -0.68
C PHE A 119 -1.64 8.06 -2.04
N VAL A 120 -1.17 6.87 -2.39
CA VAL A 120 -0.59 6.56 -3.69
C VAL A 120 -1.71 6.02 -4.59
N ASN A 121 -1.95 6.69 -5.71
CA ASN A 121 -2.91 6.22 -6.71
C ASN A 121 -2.14 5.56 -7.86
N LEU A 122 -2.10 4.23 -7.87
CA LEU A 122 -1.35 3.47 -8.86
C LEU A 122 -2.16 3.08 -10.10
N ILE A 123 -3.46 3.38 -10.13
CA ILE A 123 -4.30 3.05 -11.29
C ILE A 123 -3.82 3.78 -12.54
N GLU A 124 -3.43 5.04 -12.40
CA GLU A 124 -2.92 5.82 -13.52
C GLU A 124 -1.55 5.34 -14.00
N ASN A 125 -0.90 4.51 -13.19
CA ASN A 125 0.44 4.00 -13.45
C ASN A 125 0.44 2.50 -13.71
N SER A 126 -0.71 1.95 -14.08
CA SER A 126 -0.83 0.52 -14.41
C SER A 126 0.11 0.18 -15.57
N GLY A 127 0.85 -0.92 -15.44
CA GLY A 127 1.86 -1.33 -16.41
C GLY A 127 3.29 -1.15 -15.91
N LEU A 128 3.50 -0.41 -14.83
CA LEU A 128 4.82 -0.25 -14.24
C LEU A 128 5.10 -1.29 -13.15
N TYR A 129 4.38 -2.40 -13.20
CA TYR A 129 4.55 -3.49 -12.25
C TYR A 129 5.78 -4.31 -12.58
N GLY A 130 6.36 -4.91 -11.55
CA GLY A 130 7.49 -5.78 -11.70
C GLY A 130 8.77 -5.16 -11.17
N TYR A 131 9.84 -5.43 -11.82
CA TYR A 131 11.19 -5.14 -11.33
C TYR A 131 11.45 -3.64 -11.17
N VAL A 132 11.01 -2.85 -12.16
CA VAL A 132 11.15 -1.39 -12.13
C VAL A 132 10.10 -0.76 -11.23
N GLY A 133 8.97 -1.43 -11.05
CA GLY A 133 7.83 -0.92 -10.31
C GLY A 133 8.11 -0.62 -8.84
N LEU A 134 8.91 -1.44 -8.16
CA LEU A 134 9.19 -1.24 -6.74
C LEU A 134 9.91 0.08 -6.48
N SER A 135 10.92 0.41 -7.28
CA SER A 135 11.62 1.69 -7.16
C SER A 135 10.66 2.87 -7.30
N LYS A 136 9.76 2.79 -8.27
CA LYS A 136 8.74 3.82 -8.50
C LYS A 136 7.73 3.89 -7.38
N ILE A 137 7.31 2.74 -6.86
CA ILE A 137 6.38 2.71 -5.72
C ILE A 137 7.00 3.43 -4.53
N LEU A 138 8.27 3.21 -4.25
CA LEU A 138 8.96 3.89 -3.16
C LEU A 138 9.00 5.41 -3.37
N ASP A 139 9.25 5.87 -4.59
CA ASP A 139 9.23 7.30 -4.91
C ASP A 139 7.83 7.88 -4.66
N TRP A 140 6.78 7.20 -5.11
CA TRP A 140 5.40 7.67 -4.94
C TRP A 140 4.96 7.65 -3.48
N ILE A 141 5.44 6.70 -2.69
CA ILE A 141 5.17 6.68 -1.24
C ILE A 141 5.74 7.95 -0.61
N GLY A 142 6.96 8.32 -0.96
CA GLY A 142 7.59 9.54 -0.47
C GLY A 142 6.81 10.79 -0.85
N GLU A 143 6.42 10.90 -2.11
CA GLU A 143 5.63 12.04 -2.60
C GLU A 143 4.27 12.12 -1.90
N SER A 144 3.61 10.98 -1.74
CA SER A 144 2.29 10.92 -1.11
C SER A 144 2.35 11.21 0.38
N ASN A 145 3.44 10.84 1.04
CA ASN A 145 3.63 11.15 2.45
C ASN A 145 3.87 12.64 2.70
N ALA A 146 4.46 13.33 1.73
CA ALA A 146 4.83 14.73 1.86
C ALA A 146 3.64 15.68 1.69
N ALA A 147 2.61 15.29 0.94
CA ALA A 147 1.50 16.19 0.62
C ALA A 147 0.19 15.41 0.41
N GLU A 148 -0.93 16.06 0.76
CA GLU A 148 -2.26 15.50 0.52
C GLU A 148 -2.52 15.37 -0.98
N ASN A 149 -3.19 14.27 -1.37
CA ASN A 149 -3.55 14.05 -2.76
C ASN A 149 -4.84 14.79 -3.09
N PRO A 150 -4.83 15.73 -4.06
CA PRO A 150 -5.99 16.53 -4.38
C PRO A 150 -7.15 15.73 -5.02
N LYS A 151 -6.86 14.54 -5.54
CA LYS A 151 -7.87 13.68 -6.18
C LYS A 151 -8.74 12.92 -5.19
N MET A 152 -8.48 13.05 -3.89
CA MET A 152 -9.22 12.29 -2.87
C MET A 152 -10.72 12.54 -2.93
N ARG A 153 -11.15 13.77 -3.16
CA ARG A 153 -12.58 14.10 -3.28
C ARG A 153 -13.25 13.36 -4.42
N GLU A 154 -12.59 13.31 -5.58
CA GLU A 154 -13.12 12.60 -6.75
C GLU A 154 -13.28 11.11 -6.47
N ILE A 155 -12.29 10.52 -5.81
CA ILE A 155 -12.30 9.11 -5.47
C ILE A 155 -13.44 8.80 -4.50
N ILE A 156 -13.62 9.61 -3.48
CA ILE A 156 -14.73 9.45 -2.53
C ILE A 156 -16.06 9.57 -3.25
N GLN A 157 -16.23 10.56 -4.12
CA GLN A 157 -17.46 10.74 -4.88
C GLN A 157 -17.75 9.54 -5.77
N ILE A 158 -16.76 9.05 -6.52
CA ILE A 158 -16.92 7.89 -7.39
C ILE A 158 -17.32 6.66 -6.57
N LYS A 159 -16.72 6.45 -5.43
CA LYS A 159 -17.03 5.31 -4.56
C LYS A 159 -18.42 5.44 -3.93
N ALA A 160 -18.82 6.63 -3.53
CA ALA A 160 -20.17 6.87 -3.02
C ALA A 160 -21.23 6.56 -4.07
N TRP A 161 -20.99 6.96 -5.32
CA TRP A 161 -21.88 6.64 -6.43
C TRP A 161 -21.94 5.14 -6.69
N GLY A 162 -20.81 4.44 -6.61
CA GLY A 162 -20.75 2.99 -6.77
C GLY A 162 -21.51 2.24 -5.69
N CYS A 163 -21.66 2.81 -4.50
CA CYS A 163 -22.41 2.21 -3.40
C CYS A 163 -23.93 2.32 -3.58
N HIS A 164 -24.40 3.17 -4.47
CA HIS A 164 -25.83 3.37 -4.76
C HIS A 164 -26.33 2.57 -5.95
N GLY A 165 -25.45 1.88 -6.62
CA GLY A 165 -25.77 1.08 -7.80
C GLY A 165 -26.29 -0.32 -7.53
#